data_bd32963a983ec5a51e10ced9d1863007
#
_entry.id   bd32963a983ec5a51e10ced9d1863007
#
_cell.length_a   1.000
_cell.length_b   1.000
_cell.length_c   1.000
_cell.angle_alpha   90.00
_cell.angle_beta   90.00
_cell.angle_gamma   90.00
#
_symmetry.space_group_name_H-M   'P 1'
#
loop_
_entity.id
_entity.type
_entity.pdbx_description
1 polymer ?
#
loop_
_entity_poly.entity_id
_entity_poly.type
_entity_poly.pdbx_seq_one_letter_code
_entity_poly.pdbx_strand_id
1 'polypeptide(L)'
;MAGVSVSTVSKYMNGGNVTPEKAEPICRAIAELDYRVNPFARSLKAQRNRSIGILLPDMAAPFYGRVVTTLDKTLRENGYHVLISCYGSNHGLERDNLRFLISNGIVGLLYVPEDLTAEEFHELTANRNIPIVQGDRRIEKVVSDAVLVNNTDAVYQAVSRLLRKGHRRIASVTGPKYVLTAKDRQIGYLRALSEFDVPFDDSLVISGENSFATGYRGIDTLLTLKDPPTAVFTTNYNITIGLITAARERGLQIPEELDVFGFDSAEICTMMRPPIPVVQQPEKEIGMLAAEYLVERLAGFNGPPRVTRLECRILPEESV
;
A
#
# COMPACT_ATOMS: atom_id res chain seq x y z
N MET A 1 38.77 32.81 4.53
CA MET A 1 38.61 31.39 4.27
C MET A 1 39.07 31.06 2.83
N ALA A 2 38.27 30.63 1.87
CA ALA A 2 38.80 30.18 0.54
C ALA A 2 39.28 31.30 -0.41
N GLY A 3 39.11 32.61 -0.09
CA GLY A 3 39.58 33.73 -0.90
C GLY A 3 39.02 33.85 -2.33
N VAL A 4 37.92 33.19 -2.62
CA VAL A 4 37.26 33.15 -3.95
C VAL A 4 35.83 33.63 -3.87
N SER A 5 35.25 34.03 -5.02
CA SER A 5 33.87 34.48 -5.08
C SER A 5 32.88 33.36 -4.76
N VAL A 6 31.69 33.69 -4.22
CA VAL A 6 30.59 32.77 -3.93
C VAL A 6 30.19 32.00 -5.17
N SER A 7 30.23 32.63 -6.37
CA SER A 7 29.94 31.99 -7.63
C SER A 7 30.95 30.87 -7.99
N THR A 8 32.26 31.08 -7.68
CA THR A 8 33.30 30.08 -7.89
C THR A 8 33.14 28.91 -6.94
N VAL A 9 32.82 29.14 -5.65
CA VAL A 9 32.50 28.08 -4.71
C VAL A 9 31.28 27.30 -5.18
N SER A 10 30.21 27.99 -5.61
CA SER A 10 29.00 27.33 -6.12
C SER A 10 29.29 26.47 -7.36
N LYS A 11 30.15 26.96 -8.27
CA LYS A 11 30.56 26.20 -9.46
C LYS A 11 31.33 24.92 -9.08
N TYR A 12 32.27 25.02 -8.13
CA TYR A 12 33.04 23.88 -7.61
C TYR A 12 32.13 22.83 -6.96
N MET A 13 31.24 23.29 -6.09
CA MET A 13 30.29 22.39 -5.37
C MET A 13 29.29 21.68 -6.28
N ASN A 14 29.06 22.21 -7.49
CA ASN A 14 28.18 21.61 -8.50
C ASN A 14 28.93 20.79 -9.56
N GLY A 15 30.22 20.44 -9.33
CA GLY A 15 31.04 19.64 -10.27
C GLY A 15 31.45 20.39 -11.52
N GLY A 16 31.33 21.72 -11.55
CA GLY A 16 31.78 22.54 -12.65
C GLY A 16 33.32 22.72 -12.65
N ASN A 17 33.92 22.88 -13.83
CA ASN A 17 35.34 23.10 -13.99
C ASN A 17 35.81 24.39 -13.30
N VAL A 18 36.60 24.24 -12.27
CA VAL A 18 37.29 25.29 -11.51
C VAL A 18 38.79 25.01 -11.63
N THR A 19 39.63 26.05 -11.86
CA THR A 19 41.08 25.85 -11.94
C THR A 19 41.64 25.29 -10.63
N PRO A 20 42.70 24.46 -10.68
CA PRO A 20 43.30 23.84 -9.49
C PRO A 20 43.65 24.86 -8.40
N GLU A 21 44.18 26.03 -8.77
CA GLU A 21 44.53 27.13 -7.84
C GLU A 21 43.34 27.65 -7.02
N LYS A 22 42.12 27.57 -7.57
CA LYS A 22 40.90 27.99 -6.85
C LYS A 22 40.19 26.79 -6.18
N ALA A 23 40.38 25.60 -6.68
CA ALA A 23 39.74 24.39 -6.14
C ALA A 23 40.36 23.99 -4.80
N GLU A 24 41.70 24.06 -4.67
CA GLU A 24 42.42 23.64 -3.45
C GLU A 24 42.03 24.46 -2.20
N PRO A 25 41.99 25.82 -2.23
CA PRO A 25 41.51 26.60 -1.10
C PRO A 25 40.04 26.32 -0.73
N ILE A 26 39.17 26.01 -1.73
CA ILE A 26 37.78 25.67 -1.46
C ILE A 26 37.70 24.32 -0.76
N CYS A 27 38.44 23.31 -1.24
CA CYS A 27 38.49 22.00 -0.64
C CYS A 27 38.96 22.05 0.83
N ARG A 28 39.99 22.82 1.11
CA ARG A 28 40.53 23.05 2.46
C ARG A 28 39.52 23.71 3.37
N ALA A 29 38.83 24.76 2.90
CA ALA A 29 37.81 25.45 3.68
C ALA A 29 36.58 24.57 3.96
N ILE A 30 36.19 23.68 3.02
CA ILE A 30 35.12 22.68 3.21
C ILE A 30 35.48 21.72 4.33
N ALA A 31 36.72 21.23 4.33
CA ALA A 31 37.22 20.29 5.34
C ALA A 31 37.32 20.93 6.72
N GLU A 32 37.88 22.16 6.82
CA GLU A 32 38.01 22.91 8.07
C GLU A 32 36.65 23.22 8.71
N LEU A 33 35.62 23.51 7.90
CA LEU A 33 34.29 23.88 8.39
C LEU A 33 33.34 22.70 8.56
N ASP A 34 33.78 21.47 8.28
CA ASP A 34 32.90 20.29 8.09
C ASP A 34 31.63 20.66 7.28
N TYR A 35 31.83 21.49 6.24
CA TYR A 35 30.70 22.03 5.48
C TYR A 35 30.09 20.93 4.64
N ARG A 36 28.90 20.52 5.00
CA ARG A 36 28.08 19.62 4.21
C ARG A 36 27.04 20.41 3.43
N VAL A 37 26.96 20.16 2.14
CA VAL A 37 25.91 20.76 1.31
C VAL A 37 24.55 20.37 1.88
N ASN A 38 23.79 21.33 2.33
CA ASN A 38 22.42 21.07 2.71
C ASN A 38 21.62 20.74 1.44
N PRO A 39 21.16 19.48 1.27
CA PRO A 39 20.41 19.06 0.08
C PRO A 39 19.15 19.92 -0.15
N PHE A 40 18.51 20.36 0.94
CA PHE A 40 17.31 21.22 0.88
C PHE A 40 17.65 22.63 0.38
N ALA A 41 18.75 23.24 0.84
CA ALA A 41 19.19 24.54 0.34
C ALA A 41 19.65 24.47 -1.13
N ARG A 42 20.20 23.33 -1.55
CA ARG A 42 20.60 23.08 -2.93
C ARG A 42 19.38 22.88 -3.84
N SER A 43 18.36 22.14 -3.39
CA SER A 43 17.11 21.92 -4.14
C SER A 43 16.31 23.21 -4.29
N LEU A 44 16.27 24.08 -3.25
CA LEU A 44 15.67 25.41 -3.32
C LEU A 44 16.36 26.31 -4.37
N LYS A 45 17.71 26.27 -4.46
CA LYS A 45 18.48 27.10 -5.39
C LYS A 45 18.49 26.56 -6.83
N ALA A 46 18.29 25.23 -6.99
CA ALA A 46 18.28 24.56 -8.29
C ALA A 46 16.87 24.37 -8.89
N GLN A 47 15.79 24.78 -8.17
CA GLN A 47 14.37 24.51 -8.53
C GLN A 47 14.09 23.02 -8.88
N ARG A 48 14.91 22.08 -8.41
CA ARG A 48 14.79 20.65 -8.72
C ARG A 48 14.61 19.86 -7.43
N ASN A 49 13.46 20.04 -6.77
CA ASN A 49 13.02 19.03 -5.82
C ASN A 49 12.79 17.74 -6.61
N ARG A 50 13.30 16.61 -6.09
CA ARG A 50 13.15 15.27 -6.67
C ARG A 50 12.48 14.32 -5.68
N SER A 51 11.71 14.87 -4.75
CA SER A 51 10.99 14.10 -3.74
C SER A 51 9.62 13.71 -4.25
N ILE A 52 9.34 12.42 -4.26
CA ILE A 52 8.01 11.84 -4.49
C ILE A 52 7.36 11.60 -3.14
N GLY A 53 6.16 12.12 -2.94
CA GLY A 53 5.35 11.82 -1.77
C GLY A 53 4.74 10.43 -1.86
N ILE A 54 4.70 9.74 -0.74
CA ILE A 54 3.94 8.50 -0.58
C ILE A 54 3.02 8.70 0.62
N LEU A 55 1.71 8.65 0.38
CA LEU A 55 0.70 8.73 1.42
C LEU A 55 -0.09 7.43 1.45
N LEU A 56 -0.03 6.73 2.57
CA LEU A 56 -0.62 5.40 2.74
C LEU A 56 -1.11 5.19 4.19
N PRO A 57 -1.96 4.16 4.43
CA PRO A 57 -2.48 3.92 5.78
C PRO A 57 -1.40 3.54 6.79
N ASP A 58 -0.61 2.51 6.49
CA ASP A 58 0.28 1.88 7.45
C ASP A 58 1.46 1.19 6.76
N MET A 59 2.65 1.29 7.35
CA MET A 59 3.86 0.60 6.90
C MET A 59 4.12 -0.71 7.66
N ALA A 60 3.38 -0.99 8.74
CA ALA A 60 3.54 -2.21 9.51
C ALA A 60 2.96 -3.45 8.78
N ALA A 61 1.98 -3.24 7.90
CA ALA A 61 1.48 -4.31 7.05
C ALA A 61 2.50 -4.66 5.96
N PRO A 62 2.91 -5.94 5.81
CA PRO A 62 3.93 -6.36 4.85
C PRO A 62 3.64 -5.95 3.40
N PHE A 63 2.37 -5.91 3.01
CA PHE A 63 1.90 -5.47 1.68
C PHE A 63 2.48 -4.09 1.30
N TYR A 64 2.21 -3.06 2.10
CA TYR A 64 2.68 -1.71 1.80
C TYR A 64 4.20 -1.60 1.87
N GLY A 65 4.85 -2.29 2.81
CA GLY A 65 6.31 -2.33 2.90
C GLY A 65 6.97 -2.85 1.61
N ARG A 66 6.41 -3.90 0.99
CA ARG A 66 6.92 -4.47 -0.27
C ARG A 66 6.64 -3.57 -1.48
N VAL A 67 5.43 -3.00 -1.55
CA VAL A 67 5.08 -2.03 -2.60
C VAL A 67 6.05 -0.84 -2.57
N VAL A 68 6.23 -0.24 -1.39
CA VAL A 68 7.12 0.93 -1.20
C VAL A 68 8.58 0.59 -1.49
N THR A 69 9.06 -0.59 -1.06
CA THR A 69 10.44 -1.02 -1.33
C THR A 69 10.73 -1.11 -2.83
N THR A 70 9.80 -1.68 -3.61
CA THR A 70 9.95 -1.80 -5.06
C THR A 70 9.83 -0.44 -5.75
N LEU A 71 8.86 0.37 -5.34
CA LEU A 71 8.64 1.72 -5.83
C LEU A 71 9.88 2.61 -5.59
N ASP A 72 10.42 2.64 -4.36
CA ASP A 72 11.60 3.43 -4.01
C ASP A 72 12.82 3.03 -4.85
N LYS A 73 13.04 1.72 -5.05
CA LYS A 73 14.12 1.23 -5.91
C LYS A 73 13.98 1.81 -7.33
N THR A 74 12.82 1.66 -7.96
CA THR A 74 12.56 2.13 -9.33
C THR A 74 12.67 3.65 -9.44
N LEU A 75 12.13 4.39 -8.47
CA LEU A 75 12.24 5.85 -8.42
C LEU A 75 13.69 6.31 -8.26
N ARG A 76 14.47 5.66 -7.41
CA ARG A 76 15.88 5.98 -7.15
C ARG A 76 16.75 5.76 -8.38
N GLU A 77 16.50 4.70 -9.15
CA GLU A 77 17.16 4.45 -10.45
C GLU A 77 16.90 5.60 -11.46
N ASN A 78 15.79 6.32 -11.30
CA ASN A 78 15.43 7.49 -12.09
C ASN A 78 15.80 8.84 -11.41
N GLY A 79 16.55 8.79 -10.30
CA GLY A 79 17.07 9.96 -9.59
C GLY A 79 16.05 10.68 -8.70
N TYR A 80 14.97 10.01 -8.30
CA TYR A 80 13.99 10.50 -7.33
C TYR A 80 14.20 9.85 -5.95
N HIS A 81 13.71 10.52 -4.92
CA HIS A 81 13.69 10.03 -3.53
C HIS A 81 12.28 10.05 -2.99
N VAL A 82 11.98 9.20 -2.02
CA VAL A 82 10.65 9.13 -1.44
C VAL A 82 10.54 9.87 -0.10
N LEU A 83 9.40 10.50 0.13
CA LEU A 83 8.98 11.07 1.40
C LEU A 83 7.68 10.39 1.80
N ILE A 84 7.74 9.54 2.83
CA ILE A 84 6.62 8.69 3.24
C ILE A 84 5.88 9.35 4.40
N SER A 85 4.55 9.32 4.34
CA SER A 85 3.68 9.73 5.43
C SER A 85 2.55 8.70 5.60
N CYS A 86 2.28 8.30 6.85
CA CYS A 86 1.24 7.33 7.18
C CYS A 86 0.16 7.99 8.01
N TYR A 87 -1.12 7.73 7.70
CA TYR A 87 -2.26 8.33 8.40
C TYR A 87 -2.93 7.38 9.40
N GLY A 88 -2.56 6.09 9.44
CA GLY A 88 -3.19 5.09 10.32
C GLY A 88 -4.68 4.94 10.05
N SER A 89 -5.45 4.71 11.12
CA SER A 89 -6.92 4.68 11.09
C SER A 89 -7.54 6.03 11.47
N ASN A 90 -6.78 7.13 11.41
CA ASN A 90 -7.26 8.45 11.79
C ASN A 90 -7.53 9.30 10.54
N HIS A 91 -8.79 9.48 10.20
CA HIS A 91 -9.25 10.24 9.02
C HIS A 91 -8.72 11.69 8.96
N GLY A 92 -8.57 12.36 10.10
CA GLY A 92 -8.00 13.72 10.15
C GLY A 92 -6.54 13.76 9.69
N LEU A 93 -5.76 12.73 10.00
CA LEU A 93 -4.35 12.65 9.63
C LEU A 93 -4.13 12.46 8.12
N GLU A 94 -5.05 11.84 7.40
CA GLU A 94 -4.95 11.70 5.94
C GLU A 94 -4.84 13.07 5.27
N ARG A 95 -5.73 14.00 5.63
CA ARG A 95 -5.75 15.37 5.16
C ARG A 95 -4.50 16.15 5.54
N ASP A 96 -4.10 16.07 6.81
CA ASP A 96 -2.96 16.82 7.33
C ASP A 96 -1.64 16.33 6.74
N ASN A 97 -1.51 15.02 6.55
CA ASN A 97 -0.35 14.42 5.93
C ASN A 97 -0.25 14.72 4.43
N LEU A 98 -1.38 14.81 3.72
CA LEU A 98 -1.38 15.27 2.33
C LEU A 98 -0.90 16.73 2.24
N ARG A 99 -1.41 17.62 3.11
CA ARG A 99 -0.92 19.01 3.21
C ARG A 99 0.58 19.07 3.53
N PHE A 100 1.04 18.26 4.46
CA PHE A 100 2.45 18.17 4.84
C PHE A 100 3.31 17.78 3.63
N LEU A 101 2.97 16.73 2.90
CA LEU A 101 3.72 16.29 1.71
C LEU A 101 3.76 17.40 0.65
N ILE A 102 2.62 18.01 0.35
CA ILE A 102 2.52 19.10 -0.63
C ILE A 102 3.35 20.32 -0.19
N SER A 103 3.31 20.70 1.09
CA SER A 103 4.09 21.83 1.62
C SER A 103 5.61 21.60 1.56
N ASN A 104 6.04 20.33 1.63
CA ASN A 104 7.44 19.93 1.44
C ASN A 104 7.87 19.90 -0.03
N GLY A 105 7.01 20.34 -0.96
CA GLY A 105 7.35 20.55 -2.35
C GLY A 105 7.60 19.27 -3.12
N ILE A 106 6.89 18.18 -2.83
CA ILE A 106 6.95 16.96 -3.62
C ILE A 106 6.64 17.27 -5.10
N VAL A 107 7.24 16.49 -6.01
CA VAL A 107 7.05 16.66 -7.46
C VAL A 107 6.12 15.61 -8.06
N GLY A 108 5.71 14.60 -7.29
CA GLY A 108 4.75 13.57 -7.64
C GLY A 108 4.22 12.91 -6.37
N LEU A 109 3.13 12.18 -6.47
CA LEU A 109 2.47 11.54 -5.33
C LEU A 109 1.98 10.15 -5.68
N LEU A 110 2.40 9.13 -4.91
CA LEU A 110 1.66 7.89 -4.76
C LEU A 110 0.69 8.05 -3.59
N TYR A 111 -0.58 7.82 -3.85
CA TYR A 111 -1.63 8.00 -2.86
C TYR A 111 -2.51 6.76 -2.73
N VAL A 112 -2.64 6.26 -1.52
CA VAL A 112 -3.61 5.21 -1.15
C VAL A 112 -4.74 5.90 -0.38
N PRO A 113 -5.88 6.22 -1.02
CA PRO A 113 -6.95 6.97 -0.37
C PRO A 113 -7.73 6.12 0.63
N GLU A 114 -8.29 6.75 1.66
CA GLU A 114 -9.20 6.12 2.59
C GLU A 114 -10.56 6.83 2.67
N ASP A 115 -10.58 8.08 3.07
CA ASP A 115 -11.81 8.79 3.42
C ASP A 115 -11.96 10.18 2.76
N LEU A 116 -10.90 10.70 2.12
CA LEU A 116 -11.01 11.99 1.44
C LEU A 116 -11.99 11.92 0.26
N THR A 117 -12.90 12.89 0.20
CA THR A 117 -13.74 13.08 -0.99
C THR A 117 -12.93 13.65 -2.15
N ALA A 118 -13.46 13.54 -3.37
CA ALA A 118 -12.80 14.11 -4.54
C ALA A 118 -12.68 15.65 -4.42
N GLU A 119 -13.68 16.29 -3.87
CA GLU A 119 -13.73 17.74 -3.64
C GLU A 119 -12.60 18.18 -2.69
N GLU A 120 -12.46 17.51 -1.55
CA GLU A 120 -11.41 17.78 -0.57
C GLU A 120 -10.02 17.51 -1.14
N PHE A 121 -9.87 16.41 -1.89
CA PHE A 121 -8.60 16.08 -2.55
C PHE A 121 -8.22 17.16 -3.57
N HIS A 122 -9.19 17.60 -4.40
CA HIS A 122 -8.97 18.69 -5.37
C HIS A 122 -8.61 20.01 -4.67
N GLU A 123 -9.28 20.37 -3.58
CA GLU A 123 -8.97 21.57 -2.81
C GLU A 123 -7.53 21.53 -2.29
N LEU A 124 -7.10 20.40 -1.72
CA LEU A 124 -5.75 20.23 -1.17
C LEU A 124 -4.65 20.24 -2.24
N THR A 125 -4.96 19.81 -3.46
CA THR A 125 -4.00 19.70 -4.56
C THR A 125 -4.11 20.82 -5.60
N ALA A 126 -5.11 21.70 -5.52
CA ALA A 126 -5.48 22.70 -6.55
C ALA A 126 -4.33 23.61 -7.00
N ASN A 127 -3.39 23.93 -6.12
CA ASN A 127 -2.26 24.83 -6.41
C ASN A 127 -0.98 24.10 -6.87
N ARG A 128 -1.08 22.78 -7.12
CA ARG A 128 0.08 21.95 -7.49
C ARG A 128 -0.27 21.03 -8.67
N ASN A 129 0.32 21.32 -9.80
CA ASN A 129 0.21 20.45 -10.97
C ASN A 129 1.28 19.34 -10.89
N ILE A 130 1.09 18.38 -9.97
CA ILE A 130 2.00 17.24 -9.81
C ILE A 130 1.32 15.96 -10.32
N PRO A 131 2.07 15.03 -10.93
CA PRO A 131 1.57 13.69 -11.23
C PRO A 131 1.10 12.97 -9.98
N ILE A 132 -0.05 12.33 -10.09
CA ILE A 132 -0.65 11.52 -9.02
C ILE A 132 -0.91 10.13 -9.57
N VAL A 133 -0.50 9.12 -8.81
CA VAL A 133 -0.86 7.72 -9.02
C VAL A 133 -1.60 7.25 -7.77
N GLN A 134 -2.81 6.75 -7.93
CA GLN A 134 -3.54 6.11 -6.85
C GLN A 134 -3.19 4.61 -6.81
N GLY A 135 -2.91 4.08 -5.63
CA GLY A 135 -2.55 2.67 -5.42
C GLY A 135 -3.54 1.95 -4.52
N ASP A 136 -3.70 0.62 -4.70
CA ASP A 136 -4.59 -0.24 -3.90
C ASP A 136 -6.07 0.17 -3.95
N ARG A 137 -6.36 1.45 -3.77
CA ARG A 137 -7.69 2.08 -3.77
C ARG A 137 -7.66 3.35 -4.61
N ARG A 138 -8.83 3.84 -4.99
CA ARG A 138 -8.95 5.12 -5.69
C ARG A 138 -10.19 5.91 -5.26
N ILE A 139 -10.09 7.21 -5.37
CA ILE A 139 -11.25 8.12 -5.38
C ILE A 139 -11.72 8.18 -6.84
N GLU A 140 -12.89 7.63 -7.14
CA GLU A 140 -13.35 7.43 -8.53
C GLU A 140 -13.43 8.72 -9.35
N LYS A 141 -13.80 9.84 -8.72
CA LYS A 141 -13.94 11.14 -9.38
C LYS A 141 -12.61 11.91 -9.53
N VAL A 142 -11.50 11.38 -8.99
CA VAL A 142 -10.18 11.98 -9.17
C VAL A 142 -9.55 11.42 -10.44
N VAL A 143 -9.28 12.32 -11.40
CA VAL A 143 -8.66 11.99 -12.69
C VAL A 143 -7.14 11.82 -12.48
N SER A 144 -6.67 10.59 -12.38
CA SER A 144 -5.25 10.25 -12.18
C SER A 144 -4.95 8.85 -12.70
N ASP A 145 -3.66 8.53 -12.87
CA ASP A 145 -3.25 7.13 -13.04
C ASP A 145 -3.58 6.32 -11.78
N ALA A 146 -3.86 5.02 -11.94
CA ALA A 146 -4.11 4.13 -10.81
C ALA A 146 -3.59 2.71 -11.08
N VAL A 147 -3.05 2.08 -10.02
CA VAL A 147 -2.65 0.68 -10.01
C VAL A 147 -3.42 -0.03 -8.90
N LEU A 148 -4.33 -0.89 -9.30
CA LEU A 148 -5.30 -1.58 -8.45
C LEU A 148 -5.17 -3.09 -8.62
N VAL A 149 -5.90 -3.85 -7.82
CA VAL A 149 -6.05 -5.30 -8.02
C VAL A 149 -7.51 -5.69 -8.23
N ASN A 150 -7.74 -6.85 -8.82
CA ASN A 150 -9.04 -7.46 -9.01
C ASN A 150 -9.55 -8.11 -7.70
N ASN A 151 -9.87 -7.27 -6.70
CA ASN A 151 -10.30 -7.73 -5.38
C ASN A 151 -11.52 -8.66 -5.44
N THR A 152 -12.52 -8.31 -6.24
CA THR A 152 -13.76 -9.10 -6.38
C THR A 152 -13.49 -10.50 -6.89
N ASP A 153 -12.71 -10.64 -7.98
CA ASP A 153 -12.43 -11.95 -8.57
C ASP A 153 -11.49 -12.78 -7.69
N ALA A 154 -10.53 -12.14 -7.03
CA ALA A 154 -9.63 -12.82 -6.09
C ALA A 154 -10.39 -13.47 -4.92
N VAL A 155 -11.33 -12.73 -4.33
CA VAL A 155 -12.15 -13.24 -3.22
C VAL A 155 -13.16 -14.27 -3.71
N TYR A 156 -13.79 -14.04 -4.87
CA TYR A 156 -14.65 -15.03 -5.49
C TYR A 156 -13.94 -16.38 -5.67
N GLN A 157 -12.71 -16.38 -6.19
CA GLN A 157 -11.92 -17.60 -6.34
C GLN A 157 -11.58 -18.26 -5.01
N ALA A 158 -11.17 -17.46 -4.00
CA ALA A 158 -10.82 -17.97 -2.67
C ALA A 158 -12.02 -18.65 -1.98
N VAL A 159 -13.16 -17.98 -1.94
CA VAL A 159 -14.38 -18.50 -1.31
C VAL A 159 -14.95 -19.67 -2.09
N SER A 160 -14.88 -19.64 -3.44
CA SER A 160 -15.28 -20.77 -4.28
C SER A 160 -14.45 -22.03 -4.00
N ARG A 161 -13.16 -21.90 -3.64
CA ARG A 161 -12.35 -23.06 -3.22
C ARG A 161 -12.88 -23.69 -1.93
N LEU A 162 -13.25 -22.86 -0.93
CA LEU A 162 -13.88 -23.36 0.31
C LEU A 162 -15.21 -24.07 0.02
N LEU A 163 -16.04 -23.48 -0.87
CA LEU A 163 -17.31 -24.06 -1.28
C LEU A 163 -17.14 -25.40 -2.02
N ARG A 164 -16.13 -25.53 -2.89
CA ARG A 164 -15.78 -26.78 -3.58
C ARG A 164 -15.28 -27.87 -2.62
N LYS A 165 -14.62 -27.49 -1.51
CA LYS A 165 -14.27 -28.42 -0.41
C LYS A 165 -15.49 -28.93 0.37
N GLY A 166 -16.68 -28.39 0.14
CA GLY A 166 -17.92 -28.81 0.80
C GLY A 166 -18.38 -27.88 1.92
N HIS A 167 -17.64 -26.84 2.26
CA HIS A 167 -18.10 -25.86 3.25
C HIS A 167 -19.36 -25.16 2.75
N ARG A 168 -20.32 -24.94 3.66
CA ARG A 168 -21.58 -24.21 3.38
C ARG A 168 -21.81 -23.06 4.36
N ARG A 169 -21.19 -23.11 5.53
CA ARG A 169 -21.17 -22.03 6.52
C ARG A 169 -19.75 -21.47 6.57
N ILE A 170 -19.52 -20.44 5.76
CA ILE A 170 -18.24 -19.77 5.61
C ILE A 170 -18.37 -18.37 6.18
N ALA A 171 -17.61 -18.04 7.22
CA ALA A 171 -17.58 -16.67 7.74
C ALA A 171 -16.64 -15.78 6.94
N SER A 172 -16.92 -14.47 6.94
CA SER A 172 -16.04 -13.43 6.41
C SER A 172 -15.65 -12.46 7.53
N VAL A 173 -14.35 -12.37 7.84
CA VAL A 173 -13.84 -11.36 8.79
C VAL A 173 -13.13 -10.28 7.98
N THR A 174 -13.71 -9.08 7.98
CA THR A 174 -13.39 -8.01 7.02
C THR A 174 -13.04 -6.69 7.69
N GLY A 175 -12.37 -5.82 6.94
CA GLY A 175 -12.09 -4.44 7.31
C GLY A 175 -13.34 -3.54 7.32
N PRO A 176 -13.14 -2.22 7.48
CA PRO A 176 -14.25 -1.27 7.59
C PRO A 176 -15.12 -1.23 6.33
N LYS A 177 -16.43 -1.25 6.50
CA LYS A 177 -17.42 -1.31 5.40
C LYS A 177 -17.37 -0.10 4.45
N TYR A 178 -16.81 1.04 4.87
CA TYR A 178 -16.68 2.23 4.01
C TYR A 178 -15.49 2.14 3.04
N VAL A 179 -14.48 1.31 3.34
CA VAL A 179 -13.28 1.16 2.52
C VAL A 179 -13.58 0.41 1.22
N LEU A 180 -13.14 0.97 0.09
CA LEU A 180 -13.43 0.43 -1.25
C LEU A 180 -13.01 -1.03 -1.41
N THR A 181 -11.79 -1.38 -0.99
CA THR A 181 -11.30 -2.77 -1.10
C THR A 181 -12.11 -3.75 -0.25
N ALA A 182 -12.62 -3.33 0.92
CA ALA A 182 -13.51 -4.15 1.72
C ALA A 182 -14.86 -4.39 1.02
N LYS A 183 -15.42 -3.37 0.36
CA LYS A 183 -16.63 -3.51 -0.46
C LYS A 183 -16.43 -4.47 -1.62
N ASP A 184 -15.34 -4.31 -2.39
CA ASP A 184 -15.03 -5.18 -3.53
C ASP A 184 -14.85 -6.62 -3.08
N ARG A 185 -14.17 -6.85 -1.95
CA ARG A 185 -13.97 -8.19 -1.35
C ARG A 185 -15.29 -8.79 -0.88
N GLN A 186 -16.16 -7.99 -0.29
CA GLN A 186 -17.50 -8.44 0.10
C GLN A 186 -18.34 -8.84 -1.12
N ILE A 187 -18.26 -8.09 -2.23
CA ILE A 187 -18.94 -8.45 -3.48
C ILE A 187 -18.45 -9.83 -3.99
N GLY A 188 -17.15 -10.07 -3.95
CA GLY A 188 -16.57 -11.38 -4.33
C GLY A 188 -17.08 -12.54 -3.46
N TYR A 189 -17.16 -12.32 -2.14
CA TYR A 189 -17.73 -13.29 -1.20
C TYR A 189 -19.19 -13.60 -1.50
N LEU A 190 -20.03 -12.56 -1.66
CA LEU A 190 -21.46 -12.74 -1.97
C LEU A 190 -21.68 -13.44 -3.32
N ARG A 191 -20.87 -13.07 -4.33
CA ARG A 191 -20.93 -13.71 -5.66
C ARG A 191 -20.64 -15.22 -5.57
N ALA A 192 -19.61 -15.61 -4.79
CA ALA A 192 -19.29 -17.01 -4.60
C ALA A 192 -20.43 -17.78 -3.92
N LEU A 193 -21.00 -17.24 -2.83
CA LEU A 193 -22.14 -17.87 -2.16
C LEU A 193 -23.32 -18.04 -3.10
N SER A 194 -23.66 -17.01 -3.87
CA SER A 194 -24.78 -17.04 -4.82
C SER A 194 -24.60 -18.10 -5.91
N GLU A 195 -23.37 -18.24 -6.46
CA GLU A 195 -23.10 -19.20 -7.54
C GLU A 195 -23.15 -20.66 -7.07
N PHE A 196 -22.93 -20.89 -5.78
CA PHE A 196 -23.01 -22.23 -5.17
C PHE A 196 -24.34 -22.47 -4.42
N ASP A 197 -25.36 -21.64 -4.65
CA ASP A 197 -26.68 -21.71 -4.02
C ASP A 197 -26.62 -21.75 -2.47
N VAL A 198 -25.64 -21.05 -1.88
CA VAL A 198 -25.53 -20.90 -0.42
C VAL A 198 -26.19 -19.60 0.03
N PRO A 199 -27.23 -19.65 0.88
CA PRO A 199 -27.87 -18.45 1.40
C PRO A 199 -26.89 -17.57 2.19
N PHE A 200 -26.96 -16.25 1.96
CA PHE A 200 -26.21 -15.29 2.77
C PHE A 200 -26.75 -15.23 4.21
N ASP A 201 -25.85 -15.29 5.17
CA ASP A 201 -26.13 -15.16 6.60
C ASP A 201 -25.27 -14.03 7.17
N ASP A 202 -25.90 -12.88 7.51
CA ASP A 202 -25.21 -11.71 8.04
C ASP A 202 -24.47 -11.98 9.35
N SER A 203 -24.92 -12.96 10.15
CA SER A 203 -24.25 -13.36 11.39
C SER A 203 -22.86 -13.95 11.16
N LEU A 204 -22.53 -14.36 9.93
CA LEU A 204 -21.22 -14.86 9.53
C LEU A 204 -20.27 -13.75 9.05
N VAL A 205 -20.71 -12.47 9.05
CA VAL A 205 -19.88 -11.35 8.60
C VAL A 205 -19.47 -10.49 9.79
N ILE A 206 -18.19 -10.55 10.14
CA ILE A 206 -17.59 -9.71 11.18
C ILE A 206 -16.82 -8.57 10.51
N SER A 207 -17.23 -7.33 10.75
CA SER A 207 -16.55 -6.14 10.23
C SER A 207 -15.92 -5.34 11.37
N GLY A 208 -14.72 -4.85 11.15
CA GLY A 208 -13.97 -4.01 12.08
C GLY A 208 -12.82 -3.29 11.39
N GLU A 209 -11.88 -2.76 12.16
CA GLU A 209 -10.65 -2.18 11.61
C GLU A 209 -9.78 -3.25 10.94
N ASN A 210 -8.89 -2.84 10.01
CA ASN A 210 -7.90 -3.71 9.39
C ASN A 210 -6.79 -4.11 10.37
N SER A 211 -7.15 -4.66 11.52
CA SER A 211 -6.28 -4.86 12.68
C SER A 211 -6.24 -6.32 13.14
N PHE A 212 -5.17 -6.67 13.87
CA PHE A 212 -5.06 -7.92 14.61
C PHE A 212 -6.26 -8.15 15.54
N ALA A 213 -6.69 -7.09 16.26
CA ALA A 213 -7.79 -7.18 17.22
C ALA A 213 -9.12 -7.59 16.58
N THR A 214 -9.39 -7.16 15.33
CA THR A 214 -10.60 -7.54 14.59
C THR A 214 -10.62 -9.05 14.31
N GLY A 215 -9.51 -9.62 13.85
CA GLY A 215 -9.39 -11.07 13.65
C GLY A 215 -9.46 -11.84 14.98
N TYR A 216 -8.73 -11.37 15.97
CA TYR A 216 -8.62 -12.03 17.27
C TYR A 216 -9.96 -12.12 18.00
N ARG A 217 -10.75 -11.02 18.01
CA ARG A 217 -12.08 -11.00 18.64
C ARG A 217 -13.16 -11.63 17.76
N GLY A 218 -12.97 -11.59 16.44
CA GLY A 218 -13.93 -12.14 15.47
C GLY A 218 -14.19 -13.62 15.70
N ILE A 219 -13.17 -14.40 16.08
CA ILE A 219 -13.33 -15.82 16.35
C ILE A 219 -14.28 -16.09 17.51
N ASP A 220 -14.21 -15.30 18.60
CA ASP A 220 -15.10 -15.47 19.75
C ASP A 220 -16.56 -15.29 19.35
N THR A 221 -16.84 -14.23 18.57
CA THR A 221 -18.19 -13.97 18.08
C THR A 221 -18.69 -15.15 17.22
N LEU A 222 -17.85 -15.68 16.32
CA LEU A 222 -18.23 -16.79 15.45
C LEU A 222 -18.48 -18.08 16.21
N LEU A 223 -17.67 -18.38 17.22
CA LEU A 223 -17.82 -19.60 18.04
C LEU A 223 -19.03 -19.58 18.98
N THR A 224 -19.58 -18.39 19.31
CA THR A 224 -20.81 -18.27 20.11
C THR A 224 -22.09 -18.49 19.32
N LEU A 225 -22.03 -18.57 18.00
CA LEU A 225 -23.19 -18.87 17.17
C LEU A 225 -23.75 -20.27 17.49
N LYS A 226 -25.06 -20.41 17.40
CA LYS A 226 -25.73 -21.71 17.61
C LYS A 226 -25.24 -22.79 16.64
N ASP A 227 -24.88 -22.35 15.42
CA ASP A 227 -24.31 -23.15 14.37
C ASP A 227 -23.08 -22.43 13.83
N PRO A 228 -21.87 -22.70 14.40
CA PRO A 228 -20.64 -22.00 14.03
C PRO A 228 -20.22 -22.26 12.57
N PRO A 229 -19.43 -21.37 11.97
CA PRO A 229 -18.88 -21.61 10.62
C PRO A 229 -17.86 -22.75 10.66
N THR A 230 -17.78 -23.51 9.56
CA THR A 230 -16.77 -24.55 9.35
C THR A 230 -15.54 -24.03 8.60
N ALA A 231 -15.63 -22.82 8.03
CA ALA A 231 -14.52 -22.12 7.40
C ALA A 231 -14.63 -20.62 7.58
N VAL A 232 -13.48 -19.93 7.56
CA VAL A 232 -13.39 -18.46 7.65
C VAL A 232 -12.51 -17.93 6.55
N PHE A 233 -13.02 -16.94 5.82
CA PHE A 233 -12.25 -16.10 4.92
C PHE A 233 -11.89 -14.80 5.62
N THR A 234 -10.62 -14.41 5.61
CA THR A 234 -10.14 -13.15 6.19
C THR A 234 -9.63 -12.23 5.08
N THR A 235 -9.86 -10.92 5.21
CA THR A 235 -9.69 -9.99 4.10
C THR A 235 -8.37 -9.21 4.10
N ASN A 236 -7.47 -9.42 5.08
CA ASN A 236 -6.13 -8.82 5.09
C ASN A 236 -5.19 -9.55 6.06
N TYR A 237 -3.90 -9.21 5.97
CA TYR A 237 -2.82 -9.79 6.78
C TYR A 237 -3.09 -9.74 8.29
N ASN A 238 -3.39 -8.56 8.84
CA ASN A 238 -3.54 -8.37 10.28
C ASN A 238 -4.74 -9.16 10.85
N ILE A 239 -5.86 -9.14 10.12
CA ILE A 239 -7.05 -9.93 10.48
C ILE A 239 -6.72 -11.43 10.43
N THR A 240 -6.01 -11.89 9.40
CA THR A 240 -5.61 -13.30 9.25
C THR A 240 -4.77 -13.76 10.45
N ILE A 241 -3.71 -13.01 10.79
CA ILE A 241 -2.84 -13.33 11.95
C ILE A 241 -3.63 -13.34 13.26
N GLY A 242 -4.48 -12.32 13.46
CA GLY A 242 -5.30 -12.23 14.68
C GLY A 242 -6.22 -13.43 14.83
N LEU A 243 -6.90 -13.82 13.77
CA LEU A 243 -7.82 -14.96 13.76
C LEU A 243 -7.10 -16.29 14.03
N ILE A 244 -5.98 -16.54 13.32
CA ILE A 244 -5.19 -17.78 13.52
C ILE A 244 -4.64 -17.86 14.94
N THR A 245 -4.13 -16.74 15.48
CA THR A 245 -3.63 -16.69 16.86
C THR A 245 -4.73 -17.04 17.86
N ALA A 246 -5.89 -16.40 17.71
CA ALA A 246 -7.03 -16.65 18.59
C ALA A 246 -7.58 -18.08 18.49
N ALA A 247 -7.67 -18.64 17.28
CA ALA A 247 -8.09 -20.02 17.06
C ALA A 247 -7.16 -21.00 17.77
N ARG A 248 -5.85 -20.82 17.64
CA ARG A 248 -4.85 -21.68 18.29
C ARG A 248 -4.88 -21.58 19.82
N GLU A 249 -5.01 -20.39 20.38
CA GLU A 249 -5.13 -20.19 21.84
C GLU A 249 -6.38 -20.85 22.41
N ARG A 250 -7.43 -21.02 21.61
CA ARG A 250 -8.66 -21.73 21.99
C ARG A 250 -8.61 -23.22 21.69
N GLY A 251 -7.47 -23.73 21.22
CA GLY A 251 -7.23 -25.14 20.94
C GLY A 251 -7.86 -25.65 19.64
N LEU A 252 -8.39 -24.76 18.77
CA LEU A 252 -8.97 -25.17 17.50
C LEU A 252 -7.90 -25.70 16.53
N GLN A 253 -8.17 -26.85 15.94
CA GLN A 253 -7.31 -27.43 14.91
C GLN A 253 -7.65 -26.80 13.54
N ILE A 254 -6.62 -26.26 12.89
CA ILE A 254 -6.73 -25.70 11.53
C ILE A 254 -5.98 -26.65 10.59
N PRO A 255 -6.60 -27.19 9.55
CA PRO A 255 -7.96 -26.86 9.05
C PRO A 255 -9.08 -27.78 9.56
N GLU A 256 -8.83 -28.78 10.40
CA GLU A 256 -9.73 -29.91 10.72
C GLU A 256 -11.03 -29.44 11.37
N GLU A 257 -10.99 -28.50 12.31
CA GLU A 257 -12.17 -27.96 13.00
C GLU A 257 -12.61 -26.62 12.42
N LEU A 258 -11.68 -25.85 11.86
CA LEU A 258 -11.93 -24.56 11.22
C LEU A 258 -10.99 -24.38 10.04
N ASP A 259 -11.49 -24.46 8.81
CA ASP A 259 -10.67 -24.12 7.65
C ASP A 259 -10.52 -22.59 7.54
N VAL A 260 -9.30 -22.13 7.28
CA VAL A 260 -8.99 -20.69 7.21
C VAL A 260 -8.40 -20.37 5.84
N PHE A 261 -8.95 -19.34 5.22
CA PHE A 261 -8.42 -18.77 3.97
C PHE A 261 -8.03 -17.31 4.21
N GLY A 262 -6.74 -16.99 4.07
CA GLY A 262 -6.19 -15.67 4.36
C GLY A 262 -6.08 -14.74 3.15
N PHE A 263 -5.61 -13.52 3.41
CA PHE A 263 -5.30 -12.52 2.39
C PHE A 263 -3.98 -11.81 2.77
N ASP A 264 -3.11 -11.53 1.77
CA ASP A 264 -1.80 -10.86 1.94
C ASP A 264 -0.79 -11.58 2.84
N SER A 265 -0.78 -12.90 2.84
CA SER A 265 -0.05 -13.65 3.88
C SER A 265 0.75 -14.82 3.33
N ALA A 266 1.53 -14.63 2.26
CA ALA A 266 2.36 -15.70 1.69
C ALA A 266 3.25 -16.38 2.73
N GLU A 267 3.78 -15.63 3.71
CA GLU A 267 4.58 -16.16 4.81
C GLU A 267 3.76 -17.08 5.71
N ILE A 268 2.50 -16.71 6.02
CA ILE A 268 1.61 -17.56 6.81
C ILE A 268 1.40 -18.88 6.10
N CYS A 269 1.14 -18.84 4.77
CA CYS A 269 1.00 -20.04 3.98
C CYS A 269 2.19 -20.99 4.16
N THR A 270 3.41 -20.46 4.15
CA THR A 270 4.62 -21.29 4.25
C THR A 270 4.99 -21.69 5.68
N MET A 271 4.59 -20.92 6.68
CA MET A 271 4.94 -21.16 8.10
C MET A 271 3.98 -22.15 8.78
N MET A 272 2.74 -22.26 8.32
CA MET A 272 1.75 -23.16 8.91
C MET A 272 1.92 -24.60 8.41
N ARG A 273 1.53 -25.56 9.25
CA ARG A 273 1.49 -27.00 8.91
C ARG A 273 0.17 -27.59 9.42
N PRO A 274 -0.73 -28.00 8.50
CA PRO A 274 -0.65 -27.82 7.04
C PRO A 274 -0.69 -26.35 6.60
N PRO A 275 -0.27 -26.03 5.34
CA PRO A 275 -0.29 -24.67 4.84
C PRO A 275 -1.71 -24.10 4.80
N ILE A 276 -1.88 -22.86 5.22
CA ILE A 276 -3.13 -22.12 5.09
C ILE A 276 -3.18 -21.44 3.74
N PRO A 277 -4.23 -21.65 2.92
CA PRO A 277 -4.35 -20.97 1.65
C PRO A 277 -4.55 -19.48 1.83
N VAL A 278 -3.92 -18.69 0.95
CA VAL A 278 -3.98 -17.23 1.00
C VAL A 278 -4.11 -16.63 -0.39
N VAL A 279 -4.82 -15.51 -0.50
CA VAL A 279 -4.76 -14.63 -1.66
C VAL A 279 -3.51 -13.76 -1.53
N GLN A 280 -2.63 -13.79 -2.51
CA GLN A 280 -1.43 -12.97 -2.57
C GLN A 280 -1.57 -11.90 -3.64
N GLN A 281 -1.43 -10.65 -3.26
CA GLN A 281 -1.39 -9.52 -4.18
C GLN A 281 -0.02 -9.44 -4.89
N PRO A 282 0.06 -8.89 -6.11
CA PRO A 282 1.32 -8.72 -6.86
C PRO A 282 2.06 -7.44 -6.43
N GLU A 283 2.51 -7.36 -5.17
CA GLU A 283 3.04 -6.14 -4.54
C GLU A 283 4.23 -5.53 -5.32
N LYS A 284 5.09 -6.39 -5.89
CA LYS A 284 6.24 -5.94 -6.68
C LYS A 284 5.79 -5.25 -7.96
N GLU A 285 4.80 -5.83 -8.65
CA GLU A 285 4.26 -5.27 -9.89
C GLU A 285 3.52 -3.95 -9.62
N ILE A 286 2.78 -3.88 -8.51
CA ILE A 286 2.11 -2.63 -8.07
C ILE A 286 3.15 -1.53 -7.87
N GLY A 287 4.20 -1.79 -7.09
CA GLY A 287 5.25 -0.81 -6.80
C GLY A 287 6.01 -0.36 -8.04
N MET A 288 6.33 -1.29 -8.95
CA MET A 288 7.02 -1.02 -10.20
C MET A 288 6.17 -0.15 -11.13
N LEU A 289 4.94 -0.56 -11.41
CA LEU A 289 4.04 0.19 -12.31
C LEU A 289 3.69 1.58 -11.77
N ALA A 290 3.48 1.71 -10.45
CA ALA A 290 3.23 3.01 -9.84
C ALA A 290 4.42 3.96 -10.01
N ALA A 291 5.64 3.46 -9.85
CA ALA A 291 6.86 4.24 -10.08
C ALA A 291 7.03 4.62 -11.56
N GLU A 292 6.83 3.68 -12.48
CA GLU A 292 6.90 3.91 -13.92
C GLU A 292 5.92 5.00 -14.35
N TYR A 293 4.67 4.93 -13.90
CA TYR A 293 3.65 5.94 -14.22
C TYR A 293 4.04 7.34 -13.72
N LEU A 294 4.59 7.43 -12.48
CA LEU A 294 5.09 8.70 -11.96
C LEU A 294 6.26 9.24 -12.79
N VAL A 295 7.24 8.40 -13.12
CA VAL A 295 8.43 8.79 -13.89
C VAL A 295 8.04 9.26 -15.29
N GLU A 296 7.18 8.52 -15.99
CA GLU A 296 6.71 8.90 -17.32
C GLU A 296 5.94 10.23 -17.31
N ARG A 297 5.06 10.44 -16.33
CA ARG A 297 4.36 11.73 -16.14
C ARG A 297 5.34 12.86 -15.91
N LEU A 298 6.33 12.66 -15.06
CA LEU A 298 7.38 13.65 -14.77
C LEU A 298 8.29 13.91 -15.99
N ALA A 299 8.46 12.93 -16.86
CA ALA A 299 9.15 13.08 -18.15
C ALA A 299 8.30 13.78 -19.24
N GLY A 300 7.03 14.12 -18.94
CA GLY A 300 6.15 14.88 -19.85
C GLY A 300 5.10 14.05 -20.56
N PHE A 301 4.86 12.80 -20.16
CA PHE A 301 3.74 12.03 -20.71
C PHE A 301 2.40 12.67 -20.36
N ASN A 302 1.65 13.12 -21.39
CA ASN A 302 0.37 13.82 -21.26
C ASN A 302 -0.82 13.00 -21.79
N GLY A 303 -0.63 11.68 -21.98
CA GLY A 303 -1.71 10.79 -22.40
C GLY A 303 -2.83 10.67 -21.36
N PRO A 304 -3.96 10.03 -21.71
CA PRO A 304 -5.07 9.85 -20.78
C PRO A 304 -4.64 9.09 -19.53
N PRO A 305 -5.37 9.25 -18.40
CA PRO A 305 -5.13 8.46 -17.21
C PRO A 305 -5.27 6.96 -17.46
N ARG A 306 -4.38 6.19 -16.88
CA ARG A 306 -4.34 4.72 -16.97
C ARG A 306 -4.86 4.13 -15.67
N VAL A 307 -5.77 3.18 -15.77
CA VAL A 307 -6.26 2.42 -14.61
C VAL A 307 -5.94 0.95 -14.87
N THR A 308 -4.84 0.49 -14.30
CA THR A 308 -4.41 -0.91 -14.41
C THR A 308 -4.93 -1.71 -13.23
N ARG A 309 -5.55 -2.86 -13.52
CA ARG A 309 -5.97 -3.84 -12.53
C ARG A 309 -5.14 -5.11 -12.70
N LEU A 310 -4.41 -5.47 -11.65
CA LEU A 310 -3.57 -6.65 -11.62
C LEU A 310 -4.31 -7.83 -10.99
N GLU A 311 -3.94 -9.03 -11.41
CA GLU A 311 -4.51 -10.26 -10.86
C GLU A 311 -3.76 -10.69 -9.59
N CYS A 312 -4.52 -11.17 -8.60
CA CYS A 312 -3.96 -11.83 -7.43
C CYS A 312 -3.68 -13.30 -7.72
N ARG A 313 -2.79 -13.91 -6.93
CA ARG A 313 -2.54 -15.35 -6.96
C ARG A 313 -3.10 -16.00 -5.71
N ILE A 314 -3.44 -17.27 -5.78
CA ILE A 314 -3.79 -18.05 -4.59
C ILE A 314 -2.64 -19.01 -4.29
N LEU A 315 -2.15 -18.95 -3.05
CA LEU A 315 -1.10 -19.84 -2.55
C LEU A 315 -1.66 -20.83 -1.51
N PRO A 316 -1.11 -22.07 -1.42
CA PRO A 316 -0.20 -22.64 -2.41
C PRO A 316 -0.88 -22.78 -3.78
N GLU A 317 -0.10 -22.68 -4.83
CA GLU A 317 -0.58 -22.98 -6.16
C GLU A 317 -0.98 -24.47 -6.18
N GLU A 318 -2.19 -24.77 -6.68
CA GLU A 318 -2.58 -26.14 -6.90
C GLU A 318 -1.68 -26.71 -8.00
N SER A 319 -1.04 -27.86 -7.73
CA SER A 319 -0.39 -28.62 -8.80
C SER A 319 -1.48 -29.04 -9.79
N VAL A 320 -1.37 -28.55 -11.02
CA VAL A 320 -2.23 -28.91 -12.15
C VAL A 320 -2.07 -30.39 -12.45
#